data_c9a612c8091ba37d90ea982307672c7c
#
_entry.id   c9a612c8091ba37d90ea982307672c7c
#
_cell.length_a   1.000
_cell.length_b   1.000
_cell.length_c   1.000
_cell.angle_alpha   90.00
_cell.angle_beta   90.00
_cell.angle_gamma   90.00
#
_symmetry.space_group_name_H-M   'P 1'
#
loop_
_entity.id
_entity.type
_entity.pdbx_description
1 polymer ?
#
loop_
_entity_poly.entity_id
_entity_poly.type
_entity_poly.pdbx_seq_one_letter_code
_entity_poly.pdbx_strand_id
1 'polypeptide(L)'
;SWIKEAYSKSVTQAVNNGQIAFENFFNHKSAFPKFKKKGRSDIKMYFVRNNPKDCQCERHRIKIPSLGWVRIKEKGYIPTTKDGYVIKSGHVSIKADRYYVSVLIEIPDRRTANNSSKGIGIDLGLKDFAIVSNGKTYKNINKSAKLKKLEKKLIREQRSLSRKYENLKKGGSTQKRNIQKQRLKIQKLHHRIDNIRTDYINKTIAEIVKTKPSYITIEDLNVSGMMKNRHLSKAVASQKFYEF
;
A
#
# COMPACT_ATOMS: atom_id res chain seq x y z
N SER A 1 32.67 -3.30 8.88
CA SER A 1 31.28 -3.56 9.29
C SER A 1 30.34 -3.12 8.16
N TRP A 2 29.48 -4.00 7.67
CA TRP A 2 28.49 -3.75 6.61
C TRP A 2 27.54 -2.57 6.93
N ILE A 3 27.37 -2.21 8.21
CA ILE A 3 26.54 -1.07 8.65
C ILE A 3 27.06 0.24 8.09
N LYS A 4 28.39 0.38 7.91
CA LYS A 4 29.02 1.58 7.34
C LYS A 4 28.71 1.78 5.84
N GLU A 5 28.31 0.70 5.15
CA GLU A 5 27.91 0.76 3.73
C GLU A 5 26.45 1.21 3.55
N ALA A 6 25.64 1.11 4.61
CA ALA A 6 24.25 1.53 4.59
C ALA A 6 24.12 3.03 4.80
N TYR A 7 23.09 3.64 4.18
CA TYR A 7 22.76 5.05 4.41
C TYR A 7 22.46 5.31 5.89
N SER A 8 23.25 6.16 6.56
CA SER A 8 23.23 6.37 8.02
C SER A 8 21.84 6.70 8.58
N LYS A 9 21.07 7.54 7.88
CA LYS A 9 19.69 7.89 8.30
C LYS A 9 18.72 6.71 8.21
N SER A 10 18.96 5.76 7.30
CA SER A 10 18.19 4.51 7.25
C SER A 10 18.48 3.62 8.46
N VAL A 11 19.74 3.59 8.91
CA VAL A 11 20.15 2.85 10.10
C VAL A 11 19.52 3.47 11.35
N THR A 12 19.63 4.79 11.52
CA THR A 12 18.98 5.52 12.62
C THR A 12 17.48 5.25 12.65
N GLN A 13 16.80 5.32 11.50
CA GLN A 13 15.36 5.06 11.42
C GLN A 13 15.01 3.60 11.76
N ALA A 14 15.88 2.64 11.43
CA ALA A 14 15.67 1.25 11.80
C ALA A 14 15.73 1.04 13.32
N VAL A 15 16.66 1.71 14.01
CA VAL A 15 16.74 1.70 15.49
C VAL A 15 15.49 2.34 16.10
N ASN A 16 15.09 3.52 15.63
CA ASN A 16 13.88 4.20 16.10
C ASN A 16 12.62 3.34 15.89
N ASN A 17 12.51 2.67 14.75
CA ASN A 17 11.39 1.75 14.49
C ASN A 17 11.38 0.56 15.47
N GLY A 18 12.55 0.08 15.88
CA GLY A 18 12.70 -0.94 16.92
C GLY A 18 12.20 -0.44 18.28
N GLN A 19 12.63 0.74 18.67
CA GLN A 19 12.16 1.40 19.91
C GLN A 19 10.64 1.55 19.91
N ILE A 20 10.05 2.14 18.88
CA ILE A 20 8.60 2.34 18.74
C ILE A 20 7.84 1.00 18.81
N ALA A 21 8.42 -0.07 18.24
CA ALA A 21 7.80 -1.39 18.28
C ALA A 21 7.73 -1.96 19.70
N PHE A 22 8.77 -1.76 20.52
CA PHE A 22 8.77 -2.14 21.94
C PHE A 22 7.85 -1.24 22.78
N GLU A 23 7.84 0.07 22.57
CA GLU A 23 6.92 0.99 23.23
C GLU A 23 5.45 0.59 22.98
N ASN A 24 5.10 0.25 21.72
CA ASN A 24 3.78 -0.24 21.38
C ASN A 24 3.44 -1.56 22.08
N PHE A 25 4.41 -2.44 22.26
CA PHE A 25 4.23 -3.69 23.00
C PHE A 25 3.97 -3.43 24.48
N PHE A 26 4.80 -2.62 25.14
CA PHE A 26 4.64 -2.29 26.55
C PHE A 26 3.35 -1.51 26.84
N ASN A 27 2.91 -0.70 25.89
CA ASN A 27 1.62 0.01 25.96
C ASN A 27 0.41 -0.85 25.51
N HIS A 28 0.58 -2.18 25.38
CA HIS A 28 -0.47 -3.13 24.96
C HIS A 28 -1.14 -2.82 23.60
N LYS A 29 -0.49 -2.02 22.75
CA LYS A 29 -0.99 -1.66 21.41
C LYS A 29 -0.65 -2.70 20.34
N SER A 30 0.34 -3.55 20.58
CA SER A 30 0.79 -4.59 19.65
C SER A 30 1.35 -5.82 20.34
N ALA A 31 1.44 -6.94 19.61
CA ALA A 31 2.14 -8.14 20.10
C ALA A 31 3.66 -7.91 20.12
N PHE A 32 4.39 -8.84 20.81
CA PHE A 32 5.85 -8.78 20.91
C PHE A 32 6.53 -8.59 19.55
N PRO A 33 7.49 -7.65 19.44
CA PRO A 33 8.17 -7.33 18.19
C PRO A 33 8.92 -8.55 17.60
N LYS A 34 8.83 -8.71 16.29
CA LYS A 34 9.54 -9.78 15.57
C LYS A 34 10.51 -9.19 14.57
N PHE A 35 11.74 -9.72 14.53
CA PHE A 35 12.72 -9.35 13.52
C PHE A 35 12.21 -9.59 12.11
N LYS A 36 12.37 -8.59 11.25
CA LYS A 36 12.07 -8.72 9.83
C LYS A 36 13.10 -9.60 9.15
N LYS A 37 12.65 -10.57 8.36
CA LYS A 37 13.52 -11.50 7.62
C LYS A 37 13.37 -11.28 6.12
N LYS A 38 14.52 -11.24 5.41
CA LYS A 38 14.56 -11.17 3.94
C LYS A 38 13.68 -12.28 3.33
N GLY A 39 12.82 -11.92 2.39
CA GLY A 39 11.89 -12.84 1.73
C GLY A 39 10.64 -13.26 2.54
N ARG A 40 10.48 -12.78 3.78
CA ARG A 40 9.28 -13.00 4.61
C ARG A 40 8.57 -11.72 4.98
N SER A 41 9.32 -10.63 5.14
CA SER A 41 8.79 -9.32 5.53
C SER A 41 9.01 -8.31 4.41
N ASP A 42 8.14 -7.30 4.34
CA ASP A 42 8.36 -6.15 3.47
C ASP A 42 9.62 -5.40 3.92
N ILE A 43 10.49 -5.14 2.96
CA ILE A 43 11.72 -4.38 3.18
C ILE A 43 11.44 -2.94 2.78
N LYS A 44 11.76 -2.01 3.70
CA LYS A 44 11.68 -0.57 3.46
C LYS A 44 12.99 0.08 3.87
N MET A 45 13.52 0.94 3.02
CA MET A 45 14.67 1.80 3.29
C MET A 45 14.17 3.24 3.35
N TYR A 46 14.36 3.89 4.49
CA TYR A 46 14.03 5.31 4.68
C TYR A 46 15.14 6.20 4.11
N PHE A 47 14.76 7.31 3.53
CA PHE A 47 15.67 8.40 3.18
C PHE A 47 15.06 9.74 3.53
N VAL A 48 15.91 10.72 3.81
CA VAL A 48 15.52 12.07 4.16
C VAL A 48 16.37 13.08 3.37
N ARG A 49 15.79 14.22 3.08
CA ARG A 49 16.50 15.33 2.50
C ARG A 49 17.27 16.08 3.60
N ASN A 50 18.59 15.98 3.59
CA ASN A 50 19.45 16.81 4.44
C ASN A 50 19.80 18.12 3.71
N ASN A 51 20.13 18.06 2.43
CA ASN A 51 20.46 19.18 1.58
C ASN A 51 19.51 19.30 0.38
N PRO A 52 19.31 20.49 -0.20
CA PRO A 52 18.45 20.68 -1.37
C PRO A 52 18.79 19.76 -2.56
N LYS A 53 20.05 19.38 -2.71
CA LYS A 53 20.54 18.53 -3.81
C LYS A 53 20.39 17.04 -3.57
N ASP A 54 20.01 16.60 -2.36
CA ASP A 54 19.97 15.17 -1.99
C ASP A 54 18.75 14.44 -2.57
N CYS A 55 17.59 15.10 -2.56
CA CYS A 55 16.35 14.53 -3.06
C CYS A 55 15.75 15.47 -4.11
N GLN A 56 15.79 15.03 -5.35
CA GLN A 56 15.27 15.78 -6.49
C GLN A 56 14.41 14.86 -7.34
N CYS A 57 13.39 15.39 -7.98
CA CYS A 57 12.55 14.64 -8.89
C CYS A 57 12.46 15.33 -10.24
N GLU A 58 12.63 14.54 -11.30
CA GLU A 58 12.33 14.91 -12.66
C GLU A 58 11.20 14.02 -13.19
N ARG A 59 10.69 14.30 -14.35
CA ARG A 59 9.55 13.59 -14.94
C ARG A 59 9.70 12.06 -14.95
N HIS A 60 10.92 11.53 -15.10
CA HIS A 60 11.18 10.11 -15.29
C HIS A 60 12.26 9.52 -14.40
N ARG A 61 12.83 10.33 -13.48
CA ARG A 61 13.85 9.87 -12.53
C ARG A 61 13.78 10.63 -11.21
N ILE A 62 14.20 9.99 -10.15
CA ILE A 62 14.31 10.56 -8.81
C ILE A 62 15.73 10.38 -8.30
N LYS A 63 16.27 11.41 -7.65
CA LYS A 63 17.54 11.33 -6.94
C LYS A 63 17.28 10.91 -5.50
N ILE A 64 17.92 9.83 -5.08
CA ILE A 64 17.80 9.27 -3.73
C ILE A 64 19.17 9.28 -3.09
N PRO A 65 19.33 9.74 -1.83
CA PRO A 65 20.61 9.71 -1.13
C PRO A 65 21.26 8.34 -1.18
N SER A 66 22.55 8.27 -1.39
CA SER A 66 23.37 7.05 -1.57
C SER A 66 23.10 6.21 -2.81
N LEU A 67 21.94 6.35 -3.47
CA LEU A 67 21.62 5.62 -4.70
C LEU A 67 21.83 6.46 -5.97
N GLY A 68 21.85 7.79 -5.82
CA GLY A 68 21.93 8.70 -6.97
C GLY A 68 20.63 8.76 -7.76
N TRP A 69 20.72 8.99 -9.06
CA TRP A 69 19.57 9.07 -9.95
C TRP A 69 19.01 7.69 -10.32
N VAL A 70 17.77 7.44 -9.97
CA VAL A 70 17.05 6.19 -10.27
C VAL A 70 15.89 6.49 -11.22
N ARG A 71 15.78 5.70 -12.29
CA ARG A 71 14.70 5.83 -13.28
C ARG A 71 13.37 5.33 -12.69
N ILE A 72 12.32 6.12 -12.88
CA ILE A 72 10.94 5.79 -12.48
C ILE A 72 10.18 5.27 -13.71
N LYS A 73 9.39 4.23 -13.54
CA LYS A 73 8.56 3.67 -14.60
C LYS A 73 7.35 4.57 -14.89
N GLU A 74 6.72 5.07 -13.84
CA GLU A 74 5.60 6.01 -13.92
C GLU A 74 6.14 7.43 -14.17
N LYS A 75 5.91 7.94 -15.38
CA LYS A 75 6.39 9.28 -15.79
C LYS A 75 5.45 10.37 -15.28
N GLY A 76 5.99 11.39 -14.61
CA GLY A 76 5.23 12.57 -14.17
C GLY A 76 4.23 12.29 -13.03
N TYR A 77 4.34 11.14 -12.35
CA TYR A 77 3.49 10.83 -11.20
C TYR A 77 3.91 11.62 -9.96
N ILE A 78 5.20 11.78 -9.74
CA ILE A 78 5.74 12.63 -8.68
C ILE A 78 5.97 14.02 -9.28
N PRO A 79 5.46 15.11 -8.64
CA PRO A 79 5.72 16.48 -9.08
C PRO A 79 7.22 16.76 -9.15
N THR A 80 7.62 17.55 -10.12
CA THR A 80 9.05 17.82 -10.32
C THR A 80 9.56 18.91 -9.39
N THR A 81 10.83 18.80 -9.00
CA THR A 81 11.48 19.82 -8.16
C THR A 81 11.52 21.19 -8.86
N LYS A 82 11.51 21.23 -10.20
CA LYS A 82 11.45 22.46 -10.99
C LYS A 82 10.15 23.23 -10.80
N ASP A 83 9.06 22.54 -10.49
CA ASP A 83 7.74 23.14 -10.27
C ASP A 83 7.53 23.65 -8.84
N GLY A 84 8.62 23.80 -8.07
CA GLY A 84 8.61 24.33 -6.71
C GLY A 84 8.22 23.29 -5.63
N TYR A 85 8.04 22.03 -5.98
CA TYR A 85 7.76 20.99 -5.00
C TYR A 85 9.02 20.49 -4.30
N VAL A 86 8.93 20.31 -3.00
CA VAL A 86 10.07 19.90 -2.17
C VAL A 86 9.83 18.51 -1.59
N ILE A 87 10.70 17.56 -1.94
CA ILE A 87 10.70 16.23 -1.31
C ILE A 87 11.40 16.35 0.04
N LYS A 88 10.68 16.08 1.13
CA LYS A 88 11.23 16.10 2.51
C LYS A 88 11.89 14.77 2.88
N SER A 89 11.21 13.68 2.58
CA SER A 89 11.66 12.32 2.90
C SER A 89 10.96 11.28 2.03
N GLY A 90 11.33 10.04 2.18
CA GLY A 90 10.65 8.95 1.50
C GLY A 90 11.12 7.57 1.92
N HIS A 91 10.55 6.58 1.28
CA HIS A 91 10.91 5.18 1.46
C HIS A 91 11.08 4.50 0.12
N VAL A 92 12.13 3.71 0.00
CA VAL A 92 12.24 2.69 -1.05
C VAL A 92 11.76 1.38 -0.45
N SER A 93 10.83 0.72 -1.11
CA SER A 93 10.27 -0.56 -0.65
C SER A 93 10.29 -1.62 -1.74
N ILE A 94 10.32 -2.88 -1.33
CA ILE A 94 10.23 -4.03 -2.24
C ILE A 94 8.93 -4.76 -1.94
N LYS A 95 8.06 -4.88 -2.94
CA LYS A 95 6.83 -5.66 -2.86
C LYS A 95 6.74 -6.60 -4.07
N ALA A 96 6.57 -7.89 -3.82
CA ALA A 96 6.42 -8.91 -4.87
C ALA A 96 7.48 -8.78 -6.00
N ASP A 97 8.76 -8.60 -5.62
CA ASP A 97 9.90 -8.48 -6.53
C ASP A 97 9.88 -7.21 -7.41
N ARG A 98 9.23 -6.15 -6.91
CA ARG A 98 9.23 -4.82 -7.54
C ARG A 98 9.65 -3.77 -6.53
N TYR A 99 10.42 -2.80 -7.00
CA TYR A 99 10.80 -1.64 -6.22
C TYR A 99 9.78 -0.53 -6.38
N TYR A 100 9.45 0.10 -5.26
CA TYR A 100 8.57 1.26 -5.18
C TYR A 100 9.26 2.36 -4.39
N VAL A 101 9.04 3.60 -4.79
CA VAL A 101 9.42 4.77 -4.02
C VAL A 101 8.16 5.51 -3.59
N SER A 102 8.07 5.81 -2.30
CA SER A 102 7.07 6.70 -1.71
C SER A 102 7.79 7.95 -1.24
N VAL A 103 7.26 9.12 -1.50
CA VAL A 103 7.84 10.40 -1.10
C VAL A 103 6.85 11.25 -0.33
N LEU A 104 7.34 11.93 0.69
CA LEU A 104 6.64 13.00 1.37
C LEU A 104 7.04 14.31 0.70
N ILE A 105 6.04 15.03 0.16
CA ILE A 105 6.24 16.25 -0.62
C ILE A 105 5.60 17.41 0.12
N GLU A 106 6.32 18.51 0.23
CA GLU A 106 5.76 19.79 0.63
C GLU A 106 5.12 20.45 -0.59
N ILE A 107 3.84 20.76 -0.48
CA ILE A 107 3.07 21.38 -1.54
C ILE A 107 2.93 22.87 -1.20
N PRO A 108 3.23 23.81 -2.14
CA PRO A 108 2.95 25.21 -1.95
C PRO A 108 1.45 25.40 -1.65
N ASP A 109 1.12 26.27 -0.70
CA ASP A 109 -0.27 26.53 -0.32
C ASP A 109 -1.05 27.11 -1.52
N ARG A 110 -1.90 26.28 -2.11
CA ARG A 110 -2.78 26.66 -3.22
C ARG A 110 -4.24 26.56 -2.75
N ARG A 111 -4.57 27.24 -1.67
CA ARG A 111 -5.97 27.28 -1.22
C ARG A 111 -6.81 28.06 -2.21
N THR A 112 -7.44 27.37 -3.12
CA THR A 112 -8.54 27.93 -3.93
C THR A 112 -9.85 27.56 -3.26
N ALA A 113 -10.43 28.50 -2.52
CA ALA A 113 -11.67 28.32 -1.79
C ALA A 113 -12.91 28.48 -2.69
N ASN A 114 -13.06 27.61 -3.67
CA ASN A 114 -14.30 27.55 -4.47
C ASN A 114 -14.98 26.19 -4.24
N ASN A 115 -15.47 25.97 -3.02
CA ASN A 115 -16.31 24.81 -2.71
C ASN A 115 -17.77 25.10 -3.09
N SER A 116 -18.50 24.07 -3.49
CA SER A 116 -19.96 24.19 -3.65
C SER A 116 -20.59 24.50 -2.28
N SER A 117 -21.77 25.13 -2.27
CA SER A 117 -22.53 25.36 -1.03
C SER A 117 -23.15 24.09 -0.46
N LYS A 118 -23.11 22.97 -1.21
CA LYS A 118 -23.80 21.72 -0.84
C LYS A 118 -22.80 20.70 -0.31
N GLY A 119 -23.10 20.11 0.85
CA GLY A 119 -22.44 18.93 1.35
C GLY A 119 -22.95 17.66 0.68
N ILE A 120 -22.20 16.58 0.81
CA ILE A 120 -22.61 15.24 0.36
C ILE A 120 -22.46 14.22 1.49
N GLY A 121 -23.43 13.27 1.53
CA GLY A 121 -23.37 12.08 2.37
C GLY A 121 -22.91 10.88 1.54
N ILE A 122 -22.15 9.99 2.16
CA ILE A 122 -21.66 8.75 1.55
C ILE A 122 -21.96 7.59 2.49
N ASP A 123 -22.73 6.62 1.99
CA ASP A 123 -22.96 5.33 2.64
C ASP A 123 -22.06 4.26 2.01
N LEU A 124 -21.30 3.55 2.84
CA LEU A 124 -20.37 2.48 2.42
C LEU A 124 -20.96 1.09 2.68
N GLY A 125 -21.04 0.27 1.63
CA GLY A 125 -21.68 -1.02 1.73
C GLY A 125 -20.94 -2.20 1.12
N LEU A 126 -21.50 -3.41 1.35
CA LEU A 126 -21.00 -4.65 0.76
C LEU A 126 -21.67 -5.01 -0.57
N LYS A 127 -22.92 -4.59 -0.77
CA LYS A 127 -23.64 -4.79 -2.03
C LYS A 127 -23.11 -3.87 -3.11
N ASP A 128 -23.16 -2.61 -2.88
CA ASP A 128 -22.48 -1.56 -3.60
C ASP A 128 -21.37 -1.01 -2.73
N PHE A 129 -20.32 -0.47 -3.33
CA PHE A 129 -19.16 0.02 -2.60
C PHE A 129 -19.45 1.33 -1.87
N ALA A 130 -20.09 2.26 -2.57
CA ALA A 130 -20.49 3.54 -2.00
C ALA A 130 -21.75 4.05 -2.69
N ILE A 131 -22.67 4.63 -1.91
CA ILE A 131 -23.87 5.34 -2.38
C ILE A 131 -23.76 6.77 -1.91
N VAL A 132 -23.84 7.72 -2.83
CA VAL A 132 -23.69 9.14 -2.56
C VAL A 132 -25.06 9.82 -2.57
N SER A 133 -25.29 10.79 -1.68
CA SER A 133 -26.56 11.51 -1.53
C SER A 133 -27.05 12.23 -2.80
N ASN A 134 -26.17 12.44 -3.78
CA ASN A 134 -26.52 12.96 -5.10
C ASN A 134 -27.12 11.90 -6.06
N GLY A 135 -27.41 10.69 -5.57
CA GLY A 135 -27.96 9.58 -6.34
C GLY A 135 -26.92 8.69 -7.04
N LYS A 136 -25.64 9.03 -6.98
CA LYS A 136 -24.60 8.24 -7.63
C LYS A 136 -24.25 7.01 -6.81
N THR A 137 -24.20 5.86 -7.48
CA THR A 137 -23.85 4.57 -6.87
C THR A 137 -22.58 3.98 -7.49
N TYR A 138 -21.63 3.60 -6.66
CA TYR A 138 -20.38 2.94 -7.04
C TYR A 138 -20.51 1.44 -6.73
N LYS A 139 -20.42 0.62 -7.76
CA LYS A 139 -20.57 -0.84 -7.63
C LYS A 139 -19.38 -1.47 -6.89
N ASN A 140 -19.63 -2.59 -6.22
CA ASN A 140 -18.56 -3.37 -5.58
C ASN A 140 -17.64 -4.00 -6.62
N ILE A 141 -16.41 -3.51 -6.74
CA ILE A 141 -15.39 -4.00 -7.69
C ILE A 141 -15.05 -5.49 -7.49
N ASN A 142 -15.20 -6.01 -6.25
CA ASN A 142 -14.92 -7.41 -5.93
C ASN A 142 -15.87 -8.39 -6.65
N LYS A 143 -17.04 -7.91 -7.08
CA LYS A 143 -18.00 -8.69 -7.88
C LYS A 143 -17.64 -8.76 -9.37
N SER A 144 -16.63 -8.01 -9.83
CA SER A 144 -16.21 -7.99 -11.23
C SER A 144 -15.63 -9.32 -11.70
N ALA A 145 -15.90 -9.68 -12.95
CA ALA A 145 -15.36 -10.90 -13.55
C ALA A 145 -13.83 -10.97 -13.50
N LYS A 146 -13.18 -9.81 -13.63
CA LYS A 146 -11.71 -9.71 -13.58
C LYS A 146 -11.15 -10.11 -12.22
N LEU A 147 -11.72 -9.59 -11.10
CA LEU A 147 -11.26 -9.94 -9.75
C LEU A 147 -11.61 -11.39 -9.40
N LYS A 148 -12.83 -11.85 -9.72
CA LYS A 148 -13.20 -13.26 -9.53
C LYS A 148 -12.25 -14.23 -10.24
N LYS A 149 -11.83 -13.92 -11.47
CA LYS A 149 -10.82 -14.73 -12.22
C LYS A 149 -9.46 -14.73 -11.53
N LEU A 150 -9.01 -13.59 -11.01
CA LEU A 150 -7.73 -13.48 -10.29
C LEU A 150 -7.78 -14.23 -8.94
N GLU A 151 -8.88 -14.15 -8.20
CA GLU A 151 -9.06 -14.88 -6.95
C GLU A 151 -9.09 -16.39 -7.16
N LYS A 152 -9.82 -16.88 -8.18
CA LYS A 152 -9.79 -18.31 -8.56
C LYS A 152 -8.36 -18.77 -8.91
N LYS A 153 -7.60 -17.93 -9.64
CA LYS A 153 -6.20 -18.22 -9.94
C LYS A 153 -5.35 -18.25 -8.67
N LEU A 154 -5.54 -17.30 -7.75
CA LEU A 154 -4.82 -17.23 -6.48
C LEU A 154 -5.03 -18.51 -5.67
N ILE A 155 -6.26 -18.96 -5.50
CA ILE A 155 -6.59 -20.20 -4.77
C ILE A 155 -5.89 -21.40 -5.42
N ARG A 156 -5.87 -21.51 -6.75
CA ARG A 156 -5.18 -22.59 -7.47
C ARG A 156 -3.68 -22.60 -7.19
N GLU A 157 -3.04 -21.41 -7.22
CA GLU A 157 -1.61 -21.30 -6.96
C GLU A 157 -1.26 -21.58 -5.48
N GLN A 158 -2.14 -21.20 -4.55
CA GLN A 158 -1.99 -21.53 -3.12
C GLN A 158 -2.09 -23.05 -2.88
N ARG A 159 -3.07 -23.72 -3.49
CA ARG A 159 -3.18 -25.19 -3.43
C ARG A 159 -1.93 -25.89 -4.01
N SER A 160 -1.37 -25.35 -5.10
CA SER A 160 -0.10 -25.83 -5.65
C SER A 160 1.06 -25.69 -4.69
N LEU A 161 1.14 -24.55 -3.97
CA LEU A 161 2.16 -24.33 -2.95
C LEU A 161 2.02 -25.29 -1.77
N SER A 162 0.79 -25.49 -1.27
CA SER A 162 0.52 -26.45 -0.17
C SER A 162 1.00 -27.86 -0.53
N ARG A 163 0.66 -28.36 -1.73
CA ARG A 163 1.12 -29.67 -2.20
C ARG A 163 2.64 -29.78 -2.26
N LYS A 164 3.35 -28.71 -2.65
CA LYS A 164 4.82 -28.68 -2.65
C LYS A 164 5.39 -28.78 -1.24
N TYR A 165 4.78 -28.13 -0.26
CA TYR A 165 5.21 -28.24 1.14
C TYR A 165 4.92 -29.62 1.73
N GLU A 166 3.77 -30.22 1.41
CA GLU A 166 3.43 -31.58 1.83
C GLU A 166 4.39 -32.61 1.24
N ASN A 167 4.74 -32.50 -0.05
CA ASN A 167 5.73 -33.35 -0.68
C ASN A 167 7.09 -33.22 0.01
N LEU A 168 7.52 -31.99 0.34
CA LEU A 168 8.78 -31.76 1.06
C LEU A 168 8.76 -32.38 2.46
N LYS A 169 7.62 -32.33 3.19
CA LYS A 169 7.50 -32.95 4.51
C LYS A 169 7.59 -34.48 4.46
N LYS A 170 7.12 -35.08 3.37
CA LYS A 170 7.18 -36.53 3.14
C LYS A 170 8.51 -37.03 2.58
N GLY A 171 9.57 -36.19 2.59
CA GLY A 171 10.90 -36.55 2.06
C GLY A 171 11.00 -36.51 0.54
N GLY A 172 10.01 -35.95 -0.15
CA GLY A 172 10.00 -35.85 -1.60
C GLY A 172 11.02 -34.83 -2.16
N SER A 173 11.31 -34.93 -3.45
CA SER A 173 12.37 -34.19 -4.17
C SER A 173 12.04 -32.72 -4.50
N THR A 174 11.03 -32.11 -3.86
CA THR A 174 10.64 -30.72 -4.14
C THR A 174 11.74 -29.74 -3.80
N GLN A 175 12.34 -29.12 -4.79
CA GLN A 175 13.41 -28.15 -4.61
C GLN A 175 12.93 -26.88 -3.92
N LYS A 176 13.67 -26.36 -2.93
CA LYS A 176 13.40 -25.08 -2.23
C LYS A 176 13.24 -23.91 -3.20
N ARG A 177 13.99 -23.88 -4.31
CA ARG A 177 13.90 -22.87 -5.37
C ARG A 177 12.51 -22.83 -6.02
N ASN A 178 11.89 -24.00 -6.26
CA ASN A 178 10.54 -24.10 -6.85
C ASN A 178 9.45 -23.61 -5.89
N ILE A 179 9.64 -23.81 -4.58
CA ILE A 179 8.77 -23.24 -3.54
C ILE A 179 8.89 -21.72 -3.54
N GLN A 180 10.11 -21.16 -3.60
CA GLN A 180 10.32 -19.72 -3.65
C GLN A 180 9.69 -19.07 -4.90
N LYS A 181 9.84 -19.68 -6.08
CA LYS A 181 9.17 -19.22 -7.32
C LYS A 181 7.64 -19.22 -7.17
N GLN A 182 7.10 -20.28 -6.56
CA GLN A 182 5.65 -20.39 -6.35
C GLN A 182 5.14 -19.33 -5.35
N ARG A 183 5.86 -19.09 -4.26
CA ARG A 183 5.55 -18.01 -3.30
C ARG A 183 5.55 -16.65 -3.98
N LEU A 184 6.56 -16.35 -4.78
CA LEU A 184 6.64 -15.08 -5.51
C LEU A 184 5.46 -14.91 -6.48
N LYS A 185 5.03 -15.98 -7.15
CA LYS A 185 3.84 -15.96 -8.03
C LYS A 185 2.56 -15.62 -7.26
N ILE A 186 2.38 -16.19 -6.07
CA ILE A 186 1.27 -15.88 -5.17
C ILE A 186 1.33 -14.43 -4.69
N GLN A 187 2.50 -13.95 -4.26
CA GLN A 187 2.70 -12.56 -3.86
C GLN A 187 2.36 -11.57 -4.97
N LYS A 188 2.78 -11.86 -6.22
CA LYS A 188 2.43 -11.04 -7.39
C LYS A 188 0.92 -11.01 -7.66
N LEU A 189 0.20 -12.11 -7.42
CA LEU A 189 -1.26 -12.16 -7.56
C LEU A 189 -1.97 -11.36 -6.46
N HIS A 190 -1.56 -11.52 -5.20
CA HIS A 190 -2.07 -10.70 -4.10
C HIS A 190 -1.89 -9.22 -4.39
N HIS A 191 -0.67 -8.81 -4.75
CA HIS A 191 -0.37 -7.42 -5.05
C HIS A 191 -1.19 -6.88 -6.24
N ARG A 192 -1.43 -7.70 -7.27
CA ARG A 192 -2.28 -7.30 -8.41
C ARG A 192 -3.74 -7.10 -8.00
N ILE A 193 -4.29 -7.98 -7.17
CA ILE A 193 -5.66 -7.86 -6.64
C ILE A 193 -5.77 -6.59 -5.80
N ASP A 194 -4.82 -6.40 -4.90
CA ASP A 194 -4.74 -5.23 -4.02
C ASP A 194 -4.68 -3.92 -4.82
N ASN A 195 -3.79 -3.82 -5.81
CA ASN A 195 -3.69 -2.64 -6.67
C ASN A 195 -4.98 -2.32 -7.43
N ILE A 196 -5.73 -3.34 -7.90
CA ILE A 196 -7.01 -3.09 -8.58
C ILE A 196 -8.03 -2.48 -7.62
N ARG A 197 -8.06 -2.97 -6.36
CA ARG A 197 -8.97 -2.44 -5.33
C ARG A 197 -8.60 -1.00 -4.97
N THR A 198 -7.33 -0.75 -4.66
CA THR A 198 -6.84 0.59 -4.31
C THR A 198 -7.01 1.59 -5.48
N ASP A 199 -6.74 1.19 -6.72
CA ASP A 199 -6.98 2.05 -7.90
C ASP A 199 -8.47 2.42 -8.03
N TYR A 200 -9.36 1.46 -7.80
CA TYR A 200 -10.80 1.70 -7.83
C TYR A 200 -11.24 2.68 -6.74
N ILE A 201 -10.78 2.48 -5.50
CA ILE A 201 -11.05 3.38 -4.37
C ILE A 201 -10.56 4.79 -4.69
N ASN A 202 -9.31 4.94 -5.10
CA ASN A 202 -8.72 6.24 -5.43
C ASN A 202 -9.48 6.96 -6.55
N LYS A 203 -9.93 6.24 -7.58
CA LYS A 203 -10.75 6.80 -8.66
C LYS A 203 -12.13 7.27 -8.15
N THR A 204 -12.75 6.46 -7.29
CA THR A 204 -14.04 6.82 -6.66
C THR A 204 -13.88 8.08 -5.82
N ILE A 205 -12.85 8.15 -4.96
CA ILE A 205 -12.56 9.33 -4.14
C ILE A 205 -12.30 10.55 -5.03
N ALA A 206 -11.44 10.42 -6.04
CA ALA A 206 -11.11 11.52 -6.95
C ALA A 206 -12.35 12.05 -7.68
N GLU A 207 -13.26 11.17 -8.07
CA GLU A 207 -14.51 11.55 -8.73
C GLU A 207 -15.47 12.29 -7.77
N ILE A 208 -15.58 11.84 -6.52
CA ILE A 208 -16.38 12.49 -5.49
C ILE A 208 -15.79 13.87 -5.15
N VAL A 209 -14.50 13.95 -4.87
CA VAL A 209 -13.82 15.21 -4.52
C VAL A 209 -13.80 16.20 -5.67
N LYS A 210 -13.80 15.73 -6.92
CA LYS A 210 -13.90 16.62 -8.10
C LYS A 210 -15.19 17.46 -8.12
N THR A 211 -16.26 17.02 -7.44
CA THR A 211 -17.50 17.80 -7.30
C THR A 211 -17.36 18.99 -6.35
N LYS A 212 -16.22 19.10 -5.64
CA LYS A 212 -15.88 20.17 -4.70
C LYS A 212 -16.98 20.41 -3.65
N PRO A 213 -17.45 19.39 -2.92
CA PRO A 213 -18.46 19.57 -1.88
C PRO A 213 -17.93 20.45 -0.75
N SER A 214 -18.82 21.19 -0.07
CA SER A 214 -18.44 22.00 1.10
C SER A 214 -18.00 21.14 2.28
N TYR A 215 -18.64 19.98 2.45
CA TYR A 215 -18.28 18.96 3.42
C TYR A 215 -18.69 17.56 2.92
N ILE A 216 -18.08 16.54 3.47
CA ILE A 216 -18.40 15.13 3.20
C ILE A 216 -18.74 14.48 4.54
N THR A 217 -19.96 13.91 4.63
CA THR A 217 -20.37 13.09 5.77
C THR A 217 -20.28 11.62 5.39
N ILE A 218 -19.61 10.83 6.21
CA ILE A 218 -19.44 9.40 6.02
C ILE A 218 -19.76 8.67 7.32
N GLU A 219 -20.28 7.44 7.23
CA GLU A 219 -20.57 6.61 8.39
C GLU A 219 -19.26 6.13 9.06
N ASP A 220 -19.21 6.22 10.40
CA ASP A 220 -18.12 5.64 11.20
C ASP A 220 -18.33 4.13 11.36
N LEU A 221 -17.80 3.37 10.42
CA LEU A 221 -17.94 1.91 10.39
C LEU A 221 -17.05 1.22 11.41
N ASN A 222 -17.64 0.46 12.33
CA ASN A 222 -16.90 -0.46 13.19
C ASN A 222 -16.39 -1.67 12.39
N VAL A 223 -15.40 -1.46 11.51
CA VAL A 223 -14.83 -2.49 10.64
C VAL A 223 -14.23 -3.65 11.47
N SER A 224 -13.62 -3.34 12.63
CA SER A 224 -13.07 -4.37 13.54
C SER A 224 -14.16 -5.30 14.08
N GLY A 225 -15.32 -4.76 14.46
CA GLY A 225 -16.49 -5.53 14.85
C GLY A 225 -17.06 -6.36 13.70
N MET A 226 -17.19 -5.76 12.51
CA MET A 226 -17.66 -6.46 11.31
C MET A 226 -16.75 -7.63 10.90
N MET A 227 -15.45 -7.52 11.10
CA MET A 227 -14.48 -8.58 10.82
C MET A 227 -14.60 -9.81 11.74
N LYS A 228 -15.23 -9.68 12.90
CA LYS A 228 -15.50 -10.83 13.82
C LYS A 228 -16.58 -11.76 13.25
N ASN A 229 -17.45 -11.27 12.38
CA ASN A 229 -18.46 -12.10 11.72
C ASN A 229 -17.81 -12.98 10.64
N ARG A 230 -17.77 -14.30 10.88
CA ARG A 230 -17.14 -15.29 9.98
C ARG A 230 -17.70 -15.29 8.55
N HIS A 231 -18.99 -14.98 8.39
CA HIS A 231 -19.65 -14.96 7.08
C HIS A 231 -19.32 -13.69 6.28
N LEU A 232 -19.09 -12.58 6.94
CA LEU A 232 -18.87 -11.27 6.31
C LEU A 232 -17.40 -10.85 6.28
N SER A 233 -16.54 -11.40 7.15
CA SER A 233 -15.16 -10.97 7.34
C SER A 233 -14.36 -10.88 6.04
N LYS A 234 -14.48 -11.88 5.16
CA LYS A 234 -13.80 -11.85 3.85
C LYS A 234 -14.33 -10.73 2.95
N ALA A 235 -15.64 -10.49 2.93
CA ALA A 235 -16.24 -9.42 2.14
C ALA A 235 -15.82 -8.06 2.66
N VAL A 236 -15.89 -7.84 3.98
CA VAL A 236 -15.46 -6.61 4.66
C VAL A 236 -13.98 -6.32 4.40
N ALA A 237 -13.10 -7.30 4.61
CA ALA A 237 -11.66 -7.17 4.33
C ALA A 237 -11.37 -6.81 2.87
N SER A 238 -12.17 -7.35 1.94
CA SER A 238 -12.00 -7.09 0.50
C SER A 238 -12.42 -5.69 0.07
N GLN A 239 -13.29 -5.02 0.82
CA GLN A 239 -13.73 -3.65 0.53
C GLN A 239 -12.70 -2.61 0.88
N LYS A 240 -11.82 -2.88 1.89
CA LYS A 240 -10.76 -1.95 2.32
C LYS A 240 -11.33 -0.61 2.78
N PHE A 241 -12.40 -0.61 3.54
CA PHE A 241 -13.09 0.61 4.01
C PHE A 241 -12.16 1.63 4.68
N TYR A 242 -11.10 1.19 5.36
CA TYR A 242 -10.09 2.10 5.95
C TYR A 242 -9.20 2.82 4.93
N GLU A 243 -9.20 2.40 3.66
CA GLU A 243 -8.45 3.10 2.60
C GLU A 243 -9.30 4.15 1.88
N PHE A 244 -10.62 4.12 2.06
CA PHE A 244 -11.55 5.11 1.55
C PHE A 244 -11.60 6.34 2.47
#